data_107891ff262b0b832028d0ba1a3e713b
#
_entry.id   107891ff262b0b832028d0ba1a3e713b
#
_cell.length_a   1.000
_cell.length_b   1.000
_cell.length_c   1.000
_cell.angle_alpha   90.00
_cell.angle_beta   90.00
_cell.angle_gamma   90.00
#
_symmetry.space_group_name_H-M   'P 1'
#
loop_
_entity.id
_entity.type
_entity.pdbx_description
1 polymer ?
#
loop_
_entity_poly.entity_id
_entity_poly.type
_entity_poly.pdbx_seq_one_letter_code
_entity_poly.pdbx_strand_id
1 'polypeptide(L)'
;MSCYFYILCKYWRKHLRTALSLLFSGLLLTAIITSVFLFIREEINREVETGYDTFGKYDLILSDIPDDIKNELIPSDLTFTHQTVTVPGKAGFYGKEYNYGYTDKACDLLHVPMKNGSMPVSENEAAVEQSLLESVGYLGKTGDSITINGKQYILTGIIDKAYSERPLCEKAEYTDDDEIPPDPLPLIYVGRPSDAATTGYTIDLYGGGGITVKNKES
;
A
#
# COMPACT_ATOMS: atom_id res chain seq x y z
N MET A 1 36.39 47.36 14.71
CA MET A 1 36.21 45.90 15.00
C MET A 1 37.29 45.25 15.88
N SER A 2 38.41 45.86 16.11
CA SER A 2 39.57 45.26 16.79
C SER A 2 39.45 45.16 18.33
N CYS A 3 38.80 46.11 18.99
CA CYS A 3 38.79 46.20 20.45
C CYS A 3 37.92 45.11 21.12
N TYR A 4 36.74 44.81 20.56
CA TYR A 4 35.83 43.75 21.08
C TYR A 4 36.45 42.38 20.96
N PHE A 5 37.12 42.08 19.86
CA PHE A 5 37.79 40.81 19.63
C PHE A 5 38.97 40.58 20.60
N TYR A 6 39.72 41.67 20.90
CA TYR A 6 40.80 41.60 21.89
C TYR A 6 40.30 41.33 23.32
N ILE A 7 39.22 41.99 23.71
CA ILE A 7 38.60 41.77 25.03
C ILE A 7 38.04 40.35 25.14
N LEU A 8 37.40 39.86 24.08
CA LEU A 8 36.85 38.51 24.01
C LEU A 8 37.96 37.46 24.12
N CYS A 9 39.06 37.61 23.40
CA CYS A 9 40.21 36.72 23.47
C CYS A 9 40.89 36.72 24.84
N LYS A 10 40.98 37.91 25.51
CA LYS A 10 41.54 38.00 26.85
C LYS A 10 40.64 37.37 27.91
N TYR A 11 39.34 37.54 27.78
CA TYR A 11 38.34 36.88 28.64
C TYR A 11 38.36 35.35 28.44
N TRP A 12 38.41 34.86 27.22
CA TRP A 12 38.50 33.43 26.87
C TRP A 12 39.76 32.77 27.42
N ARG A 13 40.91 33.43 27.35
CA ARG A 13 42.15 32.91 27.95
C ARG A 13 42.05 32.72 29.44
N LYS A 14 41.36 33.64 30.13
CA LYS A 14 41.19 33.61 31.61
C LYS A 14 40.18 32.50 32.01
N HIS A 15 39.20 32.23 31.18
CA HIS A 15 38.10 31.28 31.43
C HIS A 15 38.07 30.10 30.47
N LEU A 16 39.23 29.73 29.96
CA LEU A 16 39.33 28.70 28.89
C LEU A 16 38.65 27.36 29.27
N ARG A 17 38.79 26.94 30.52
CA ARG A 17 38.16 25.70 31.01
C ARG A 17 36.63 25.76 30.98
N THR A 18 36.05 26.89 31.38
CA THR A 18 34.59 27.09 31.37
C THR A 18 34.07 27.20 29.92
N ALA A 19 34.81 27.92 29.04
CA ALA A 19 34.45 28.03 27.63
C ALA A 19 34.50 26.67 26.90
N LEU A 20 35.54 25.87 27.16
CA LEU A 20 35.66 24.51 26.64
C LEU A 20 34.54 23.59 27.16
N SER A 21 34.21 23.67 28.43
CA SER A 21 33.10 22.88 29.00
C SER A 21 31.76 23.22 28.36
N LEU A 22 31.49 24.51 28.14
CA LEU A 22 30.26 24.95 27.44
C LEU A 22 30.22 24.50 25.99
N LEU A 23 31.34 24.58 25.26
CA LEU A 23 31.45 24.08 23.89
C LEU A 23 31.22 22.57 23.83
N PHE A 24 31.87 21.80 24.72
CA PHE A 24 31.70 20.36 24.80
C PHE A 24 30.26 19.96 25.12
N SER A 25 29.62 20.62 26.08
CA SER A 25 28.24 20.36 26.45
C SER A 25 27.27 20.70 25.30
N GLY A 26 27.51 21.80 24.58
CA GLY A 26 26.75 22.17 23.38
C GLY A 26 26.90 21.13 22.25
N LEU A 27 28.12 20.69 21.96
CA LEU A 27 28.38 19.63 20.96
C LEU A 27 27.71 18.31 21.37
N LEU A 28 27.79 17.94 22.62
CA LEU A 28 27.19 16.70 23.11
C LEU A 28 25.65 16.76 23.01
N LEU A 29 25.06 17.89 23.36
CA LEU A 29 23.62 18.11 23.25
C LEU A 29 23.15 18.04 21.80
N THR A 30 23.86 18.71 20.88
CA THR A 30 23.52 18.65 19.44
C THR A 30 23.67 17.25 18.86
N ALA A 31 24.72 16.53 19.28
CA ALA A 31 24.92 15.12 18.87
C ALA A 31 23.77 14.22 19.34
N ILE A 32 23.32 14.38 20.58
CA ILE A 32 22.18 13.62 21.12
C ILE A 32 20.89 13.93 20.35
N ILE A 33 20.58 15.22 20.15
CA ILE A 33 19.36 15.63 19.42
C ILE A 33 19.40 15.10 17.99
N THR A 34 20.54 15.19 17.31
CA THR A 34 20.69 14.68 15.94
C THR A 34 20.52 13.16 15.89
N SER A 35 21.11 12.44 16.84
CA SER A 35 20.99 10.98 16.92
C SER A 35 19.54 10.55 17.15
N VAL A 36 18.82 11.21 18.05
CA VAL A 36 17.39 10.92 18.31
C VAL A 36 16.57 11.21 17.06
N PHE A 37 16.81 12.32 16.37
CA PHE A 37 16.09 12.66 15.13
C PHE A 37 16.33 11.65 14.03
N LEU A 38 17.58 11.22 13.83
CA LEU A 38 17.92 10.19 12.84
C LEU A 38 17.26 8.84 13.17
N PHE A 39 17.27 8.46 14.45
CA PHE A 39 16.63 7.23 14.90
C PHE A 39 15.12 7.24 14.64
N ILE A 40 14.43 8.33 14.99
CA ILE A 40 12.97 8.48 14.73
C ILE A 40 12.70 8.42 13.25
N ARG A 41 13.49 9.09 12.42
CA ARG A 41 13.33 9.08 10.97
C ARG A 41 13.50 7.67 10.39
N GLU A 42 14.49 6.93 10.86
CA GLU A 42 14.76 5.57 10.38
C GLU A 42 13.62 4.61 10.79
N GLU A 43 13.10 4.75 12.01
CA GLU A 43 11.95 3.97 12.49
C GLU A 43 10.69 4.24 11.67
N ILE A 44 10.36 5.52 11.40
CA ILE A 44 9.23 5.89 10.55
C ILE A 44 9.39 5.31 9.14
N ASN A 45 10.59 5.43 8.55
CA ASN A 45 10.84 4.88 7.21
C ASN A 45 10.65 3.36 7.19
N ARG A 46 11.11 2.67 8.23
CA ARG A 46 10.95 1.21 8.34
C ARG A 46 9.49 0.80 8.48
N GLU A 47 8.70 1.54 9.26
CA GLU A 47 7.26 1.28 9.39
C GLU A 47 6.52 1.51 8.06
N VAL A 48 6.86 2.58 7.34
CA VAL A 48 6.30 2.87 6.01
C VAL A 48 6.67 1.79 5.00
N GLU A 49 7.94 1.37 4.95
CA GLU A 49 8.38 0.28 4.06
C GLU A 49 7.67 -1.03 4.39
N THR A 50 7.55 -1.37 5.69
CA THR A 50 6.82 -2.56 6.12
C THR A 50 5.34 -2.46 5.73
N GLY A 51 4.74 -1.28 5.84
CA GLY A 51 3.39 -1.01 5.36
C GLY A 51 3.26 -1.24 3.85
N TYR A 52 4.17 -0.71 3.06
CA TYR A 52 4.19 -0.90 1.60
C TYR A 52 4.39 -2.37 1.19
N ASP A 53 5.25 -3.09 1.87
CA ASP A 53 5.46 -4.52 1.62
C ASP A 53 4.25 -5.36 2.01
N THR A 54 3.50 -4.91 3.02
CA THR A 54 2.32 -5.63 3.51
C THR A 54 1.08 -5.31 2.69
N PHE A 55 0.77 -4.06 2.48
CA PHE A 55 -0.51 -3.61 1.90
C PHE A 55 -0.42 -3.20 0.44
N GLY A 56 0.72 -2.72 -0.01
CA GLY A 56 0.94 -2.11 -1.32
C GLY A 56 1.28 -0.63 -1.22
N LYS A 57 1.63 -0.05 -2.36
CA LYS A 57 2.12 1.34 -2.46
C LYS A 57 1.01 2.32 -2.83
N TYR A 58 -0.16 2.19 -2.22
CA TYR A 58 -1.26 3.11 -2.44
C TYR A 58 -1.46 4.03 -1.23
N ASP A 59 -1.84 5.25 -1.51
CA ASP A 59 -2.13 6.29 -0.52
C ASP A 59 -3.64 6.49 -0.33
N LEU A 60 -4.42 6.13 -1.37
CA LEU A 60 -5.88 6.28 -1.36
C LEU A 60 -6.52 5.08 -2.07
N ILE A 61 -7.59 4.58 -1.48
CA ILE A 61 -8.46 3.54 -2.04
C ILE A 61 -9.88 4.08 -2.16
N LEU A 62 -10.47 3.92 -3.32
CA LEU A 62 -11.86 4.31 -3.59
C LEU A 62 -12.60 3.08 -4.12
N SER A 63 -13.70 2.70 -3.47
CA SER A 63 -14.51 1.55 -3.87
C SER A 63 -15.87 2.01 -4.31
N ASP A 64 -16.29 1.60 -5.51
CA ASP A 64 -17.61 1.83 -6.09
C ASP A 64 -18.05 3.30 -6.12
N ILE A 65 -17.10 4.21 -6.34
CA ILE A 65 -17.38 5.65 -6.40
C ILE A 65 -17.59 6.08 -7.85
N PRO A 66 -18.68 6.80 -8.17
CA PRO A 66 -18.90 7.38 -9.50
C PRO A 66 -17.78 8.31 -9.95
N ASP A 67 -17.47 8.33 -11.24
CA ASP A 67 -16.33 9.09 -11.80
C ASP A 67 -16.43 10.61 -11.60
N ASP A 68 -17.64 11.16 -11.54
CA ASP A 68 -17.88 12.57 -11.24
C ASP A 68 -17.41 12.94 -9.83
N ILE A 69 -17.72 12.08 -8.85
CA ILE A 69 -17.29 12.25 -7.46
C ILE A 69 -15.78 12.00 -7.31
N LYS A 70 -15.22 10.99 -8.03
CA LYS A 70 -13.76 10.76 -8.01
C LYS A 70 -12.98 11.99 -8.44
N ASN A 71 -13.44 12.67 -9.51
CA ASN A 71 -12.79 13.87 -10.02
C ASN A 71 -12.84 15.05 -9.02
N GLU A 72 -13.83 15.07 -8.13
CA GLU A 72 -13.93 16.09 -7.08
C GLU A 72 -13.04 15.74 -5.88
N LEU A 73 -12.91 14.46 -5.54
CA LEU A 73 -12.10 13.98 -4.41
C LEU A 73 -10.60 14.03 -4.69
N ILE A 74 -10.19 13.83 -5.95
CA ILE A 74 -8.77 13.81 -6.32
C ILE A 74 -8.34 15.21 -6.73
N PRO A 75 -7.43 15.86 -5.98
CA PRO A 75 -6.93 17.18 -6.32
C PRO A 75 -6.23 17.18 -7.68
N SER A 76 -6.61 18.11 -8.55
CA SER A 76 -6.08 18.22 -9.91
C SER A 76 -4.61 18.63 -10.01
N ASP A 77 -4.03 19.09 -8.90
CA ASP A 77 -2.63 19.49 -8.75
C ASP A 77 -1.71 18.33 -8.30
N LEU A 78 -2.30 17.19 -7.95
CA LEU A 78 -1.56 15.97 -7.60
C LEU A 78 -1.47 15.04 -8.80
N THR A 79 -0.34 14.35 -8.90
CA THR A 79 -0.13 13.30 -9.89
C THR A 79 -0.05 11.97 -9.15
N PHE A 80 -1.01 11.08 -9.43
CA PHE A 80 -1.04 9.75 -8.86
C PHE A 80 -0.75 8.69 -9.92
N THR A 81 -0.13 7.62 -9.51
CA THR A 81 -0.18 6.35 -10.22
C THR A 81 -1.51 5.69 -9.87
N HIS A 82 -2.24 5.19 -10.86
CA HIS A 82 -3.57 4.64 -10.71
C HIS A 82 -3.61 3.17 -11.12
N GLN A 83 -4.26 2.35 -10.31
CA GLN A 83 -4.54 0.94 -10.59
C GLN A 83 -5.99 0.63 -10.27
N THR A 84 -6.66 -0.08 -11.17
CA THR A 84 -8.03 -0.53 -10.97
C THR A 84 -8.08 -2.03 -10.76
N VAL A 85 -8.78 -2.46 -9.71
CA VAL A 85 -9.20 -3.84 -9.50
C VAL A 85 -10.69 -3.91 -9.81
N THR A 86 -11.08 -4.70 -10.79
CA THR A 86 -12.48 -4.91 -11.13
C THR A 86 -12.97 -6.19 -10.48
N VAL A 87 -14.09 -6.10 -9.75
CA VAL A 87 -14.75 -7.21 -9.09
C VAL A 87 -16.12 -7.40 -9.75
N PRO A 88 -16.25 -8.28 -10.77
CA PRO A 88 -17.50 -8.48 -11.49
C PRO A 88 -18.62 -9.07 -10.63
N GLY A 89 -18.27 -9.67 -9.51
CA GLY A 89 -19.21 -10.28 -8.60
C GLY A 89 -18.64 -11.52 -7.90
N LYS A 90 -19.54 -12.41 -7.50
CA LYS A 90 -19.16 -13.66 -6.84
C LYS A 90 -19.05 -14.81 -7.84
N ALA A 91 -18.06 -15.65 -7.65
CA ALA A 91 -17.86 -16.88 -8.41
C ALA A 91 -18.05 -18.09 -7.51
N GLY A 92 -18.70 -19.12 -8.04
CA GLY A 92 -18.82 -20.42 -7.38
C GLY A 92 -17.48 -21.15 -7.41
N PHE A 93 -16.96 -21.49 -6.23
CA PHE A 93 -15.75 -22.27 -6.06
C PHE A 93 -16.01 -23.38 -5.05
N TYR A 94 -16.04 -24.65 -5.53
CA TYR A 94 -16.34 -25.83 -4.73
C TYR A 94 -17.60 -25.71 -3.83
N GLY A 95 -18.69 -25.18 -4.40
CA GLY A 95 -19.99 -25.07 -3.71
C GLY A 95 -20.16 -23.87 -2.79
N LYS A 96 -19.21 -22.98 -2.73
CA LYS A 96 -19.29 -21.68 -2.03
C LYS A 96 -19.09 -20.55 -3.01
N GLU A 97 -19.56 -19.36 -2.65
CA GLU A 97 -19.41 -18.14 -3.45
C GLU A 97 -18.37 -17.22 -2.84
N TYR A 98 -17.45 -16.73 -3.66
CA TYR A 98 -16.38 -15.83 -3.28
C TYR A 98 -16.25 -14.68 -4.28
N ASN A 99 -15.85 -13.52 -3.82
CA ASN A 99 -15.51 -12.43 -4.70
C ASN A 99 -14.32 -12.83 -5.59
N TYR A 100 -14.49 -12.64 -6.89
CA TYR A 100 -13.40 -12.80 -7.84
C TYR A 100 -13.17 -11.49 -8.58
N GLY A 101 -11.96 -11.28 -9.05
CA GLY A 101 -11.61 -10.05 -9.74
C GLY A 101 -10.45 -10.21 -10.70
N TYR A 102 -10.17 -9.15 -11.39
CA TYR A 102 -8.98 -9.00 -12.22
C TYR A 102 -8.42 -7.60 -12.06
N THR A 103 -7.12 -7.46 -12.25
CA THR A 103 -6.42 -6.17 -12.17
C THR A 103 -5.65 -5.89 -13.44
N ASP A 104 -5.41 -4.63 -13.71
CA ASP A 104 -4.53 -4.21 -14.79
C ASP A 104 -3.08 -4.55 -14.46
N LYS A 105 -2.37 -5.13 -15.42
CA LYS A 105 -0.99 -5.62 -15.24
C LYS A 105 0.05 -4.53 -15.00
N ALA A 106 -0.28 -3.30 -15.29
CA ALA A 106 0.68 -2.22 -15.43
C ALA A 106 1.11 -1.57 -14.11
N CYS A 107 0.54 -1.98 -12.97
CA CYS A 107 0.74 -1.25 -11.74
C CYS A 107 0.80 -2.17 -10.53
N ASP A 108 1.86 -1.99 -9.73
CA ASP A 108 2.11 -2.75 -8.51
C ASP A 108 1.63 -2.01 -7.25
N LEU A 109 0.55 -1.21 -7.36
CA LEU A 109 0.04 -0.48 -6.20
C LEU A 109 -0.55 -1.43 -5.17
N LEU A 110 -1.33 -2.42 -5.64
CA LEU A 110 -1.82 -3.48 -4.77
C LEU A 110 -0.78 -4.59 -4.68
N HIS A 111 -0.15 -4.72 -3.53
CA HIS A 111 0.73 -5.84 -3.28
C HIS A 111 -0.09 -7.10 -2.98
N VAL A 112 -0.13 -8.05 -3.91
CA VAL A 112 -0.72 -9.37 -3.70
C VAL A 112 0.40 -10.35 -3.38
N PRO A 113 0.59 -10.75 -2.10
CA PRO A 113 1.69 -11.62 -1.72
C PRO A 113 1.47 -13.02 -2.30
N MET A 114 2.37 -13.44 -3.16
CA MET A 114 2.32 -14.77 -3.77
C MET A 114 3.11 -15.76 -2.92
N LYS A 115 2.46 -16.82 -2.45
CA LYS A 115 3.15 -17.97 -1.83
C LYS A 115 3.88 -18.79 -2.87
N ASN A 116 3.23 -19.02 -4.01
CA ASN A 116 3.79 -19.76 -5.15
C ASN A 116 3.21 -19.21 -6.45
N GLY A 117 4.02 -19.24 -7.52
CA GLY A 117 3.59 -18.85 -8.85
C GLY A 117 3.49 -17.34 -9.06
N SER A 118 2.57 -16.90 -9.91
CA SER A 118 2.39 -15.51 -10.30
C SER A 118 0.92 -15.16 -10.51
N MET A 119 0.63 -13.88 -10.56
CA MET A 119 -0.70 -13.37 -10.93
C MET A 119 -1.07 -13.82 -12.34
N PRO A 120 -2.37 -14.08 -12.60
CA PRO A 120 -2.87 -14.52 -13.89
C PRO A 120 -2.65 -13.44 -14.96
N VAL A 121 -2.24 -13.89 -16.14
CA VAL A 121 -1.94 -13.05 -17.29
C VAL A 121 -2.93 -13.28 -18.41
N SER A 122 -3.33 -14.53 -18.62
CA SER A 122 -4.22 -14.96 -19.68
C SER A 122 -5.62 -15.27 -19.16
N GLU A 123 -6.65 -15.15 -20.00
CA GLU A 123 -8.06 -15.34 -19.62
C GLU A 123 -8.41 -16.71 -19.02
N ASN A 124 -7.55 -17.70 -19.22
CA ASN A 124 -7.74 -19.05 -18.68
C ASN A 124 -6.84 -19.33 -17.48
N GLU A 125 -6.24 -18.32 -16.90
CA GLU A 125 -5.39 -18.43 -15.73
C GLU A 125 -6.10 -17.88 -14.50
N ALA A 126 -5.75 -18.41 -13.33
CA ALA A 126 -6.26 -17.94 -12.06
C ALA A 126 -5.19 -18.02 -10.96
N ALA A 127 -5.29 -17.09 -10.01
CA ALA A 127 -4.60 -17.15 -8.74
C ALA A 127 -5.65 -17.16 -7.62
N VAL A 128 -5.45 -18.04 -6.62
CA VAL A 128 -6.41 -18.28 -5.56
C VAL A 128 -5.70 -18.16 -4.20
N GLU A 129 -6.38 -17.58 -3.25
CA GLU A 129 -5.88 -17.44 -1.89
C GLU A 129 -5.78 -18.81 -1.20
N GLN A 130 -4.71 -19.01 -0.41
CA GLN A 130 -4.36 -20.29 0.19
C GLN A 130 -5.43 -20.82 1.14
N SER A 131 -5.99 -19.99 2.02
CA SER A 131 -7.00 -20.44 2.99
C SER A 131 -8.25 -20.95 2.29
N LEU A 132 -8.56 -20.35 1.13
CA LEU A 132 -9.66 -20.78 0.29
C LEU A 132 -9.40 -22.17 -0.30
N LEU A 133 -8.21 -22.42 -0.82
CA LEU A 133 -7.81 -23.75 -1.31
C LEU A 133 -7.84 -24.80 -0.18
N GLU A 134 -7.32 -24.44 0.98
CA GLU A 134 -7.33 -25.31 2.17
C GLU A 134 -8.75 -25.62 2.64
N SER A 135 -9.66 -24.65 2.61
CA SER A 135 -11.07 -24.81 3.05
C SER A 135 -11.86 -25.81 2.21
N VAL A 136 -11.45 -26.01 0.95
CA VAL A 136 -12.05 -26.99 0.03
C VAL A 136 -11.25 -28.29 -0.08
N GLY A 137 -10.19 -28.42 0.71
CA GLY A 137 -9.34 -29.61 0.72
C GLY A 137 -8.49 -29.77 -0.53
N TYR A 138 -8.23 -28.67 -1.26
CA TYR A 138 -7.42 -28.72 -2.48
C TYR A 138 -5.93 -28.82 -2.12
N LEU A 139 -5.31 -29.91 -2.54
CA LEU A 139 -3.88 -30.19 -2.34
C LEU A 139 -3.05 -30.02 -3.62
N GLY A 140 -3.62 -29.40 -4.65
CA GLY A 140 -2.97 -29.20 -5.94
C GLY A 140 -1.85 -28.19 -5.92
N LYS A 141 -1.16 -28.11 -7.04
CA LYS A 141 0.00 -27.23 -7.25
C LYS A 141 -0.30 -26.23 -8.36
N THR A 142 0.51 -25.20 -8.44
CA THR A 142 0.52 -24.32 -9.61
C THR A 142 0.76 -25.14 -10.88
N GLY A 143 -0.02 -24.86 -11.93
CA GLY A 143 -0.08 -25.62 -13.17
C GLY A 143 -1.27 -26.58 -13.28
N ASP A 144 -1.93 -26.90 -12.18
CA ASP A 144 -3.11 -27.77 -12.18
C ASP A 144 -4.36 -27.01 -12.68
N SER A 145 -5.35 -27.76 -13.16
CA SER A 145 -6.63 -27.21 -13.58
C SER A 145 -7.59 -27.11 -12.40
N ILE A 146 -8.22 -25.95 -12.25
CA ILE A 146 -9.26 -25.69 -11.24
C ILE A 146 -10.54 -25.19 -11.91
N THR A 147 -11.68 -25.40 -11.26
CA THR A 147 -12.98 -24.96 -11.77
C THR A 147 -13.50 -23.79 -10.94
N ILE A 148 -13.71 -22.65 -11.58
CA ILE A 148 -14.28 -21.44 -10.97
C ILE A 148 -15.52 -21.08 -11.79
N ASN A 149 -16.68 -20.98 -11.14
CA ASN A 149 -17.96 -20.67 -11.79
C ASN A 149 -18.29 -21.58 -13.00
N GLY A 150 -17.92 -22.85 -12.92
CA GLY A 150 -18.14 -23.83 -13.99
C GLY A 150 -17.15 -23.74 -15.19
N LYS A 151 -16.27 -22.74 -15.21
CA LYS A 151 -15.19 -22.61 -16.22
C LYS A 151 -13.88 -23.15 -15.66
N GLN A 152 -13.12 -23.83 -16.52
CA GLN A 152 -11.79 -24.33 -16.15
C GLN A 152 -10.73 -23.25 -16.33
N TYR A 153 -9.84 -23.17 -15.34
CA TYR A 153 -8.68 -22.28 -15.31
C TYR A 153 -7.43 -23.06 -14.94
N ILE A 154 -6.30 -22.59 -15.37
CA ILE A 154 -5.00 -23.06 -14.91
C ILE A 154 -4.62 -22.27 -13.67
N LEU A 155 -4.35 -22.92 -12.55
CA LEU A 155 -3.88 -22.28 -11.32
C LEU A 155 -2.44 -21.80 -11.52
N THR A 156 -2.24 -20.53 -11.81
CA THR A 156 -0.90 -19.94 -12.01
C THR A 156 -0.28 -19.43 -10.74
N GLY A 157 -1.12 -19.13 -9.74
CA GLY A 157 -0.64 -18.57 -8.48
C GLY A 157 -1.44 -19.00 -7.26
N ILE A 158 -0.75 -19.12 -6.15
CA ILE A 158 -1.34 -19.28 -4.82
C ILE A 158 -0.99 -18.05 -4.01
N ILE A 159 -2.00 -17.29 -3.64
CA ILE A 159 -1.87 -16.07 -2.84
C ILE A 159 -1.69 -16.49 -1.39
N ASP A 160 -0.81 -15.79 -0.66
CA ASP A 160 -0.57 -16.07 0.77
C ASP A 160 -1.83 -15.76 1.59
N LYS A 161 -2.10 -16.57 2.61
CA LYS A 161 -3.25 -16.40 3.50
C LYS A 161 -3.26 -15.08 4.27
N ALA A 162 -2.07 -14.49 4.49
CA ALA A 162 -1.97 -13.16 5.08
C ALA A 162 -2.69 -12.08 4.27
N TYR A 163 -3.03 -12.36 3.02
CA TYR A 163 -3.79 -11.44 2.18
C TYR A 163 -5.24 -11.26 2.67
N SER A 164 -5.93 -12.32 3.04
CA SER A 164 -7.29 -12.26 3.58
C SER A 164 -7.37 -11.75 5.03
N GLU A 165 -6.23 -11.80 5.75
CA GLU A 165 -6.15 -11.34 7.14
C GLU A 165 -5.89 -9.82 7.24
N ARG A 166 -5.72 -9.13 6.11
CA ARG A 166 -5.42 -7.69 6.08
C ARG A 166 -6.66 -6.86 6.43
N PRO A 167 -6.56 -5.94 7.39
CA PRO A 167 -7.55 -4.88 7.51
C PRO A 167 -7.37 -3.90 6.34
N LEU A 168 -8.26 -3.93 5.34
CA LEU A 168 -8.23 -2.98 4.22
C LEU A 168 -8.73 -1.60 4.59
N CYS A 169 -9.46 -1.52 5.68
CA CYS A 169 -9.81 -0.28 6.35
C CYS A 169 -9.58 -0.50 7.83
N GLU A 170 -8.75 0.30 8.48
CA GLU A 170 -9.01 0.59 9.87
C GLU A 170 -10.51 0.92 9.93
N LYS A 171 -11.21 0.24 10.83
CA LYS A 171 -12.62 0.48 11.05
C LYS A 171 -12.82 1.99 11.18
N ALA A 172 -13.24 2.66 10.11
CA ALA A 172 -13.89 3.93 10.27
C ALA A 172 -14.97 3.66 11.33
N GLU A 173 -15.05 4.48 12.37
CA GLU A 173 -16.09 4.39 13.38
C GLU A 173 -17.41 4.62 12.67
N TYR A 174 -17.94 3.56 12.09
CA TYR A 174 -19.29 3.52 11.56
C TYR A 174 -20.23 3.47 12.77
N THR A 175 -21.07 4.45 12.86
CA THR A 175 -22.19 4.48 13.79
C THR A 175 -23.15 3.32 13.50
N ASP A 176 -23.45 2.62 14.49
CA ASP A 176 -24.25 1.45 14.87
C ASP A 176 -25.24 0.75 13.91
N ASP A 177 -25.53 1.22 12.70
CA ASP A 177 -26.55 0.62 11.83
C ASP A 177 -26.09 0.24 10.40
N ASP A 178 -24.84 0.49 10.04
CA ASP A 178 -24.34 0.15 8.72
C ASP A 178 -23.64 -1.21 8.76
N GLU A 179 -24.17 -2.17 7.99
CA GLU A 179 -23.49 -3.43 7.70
C GLU A 179 -22.07 -3.10 7.22
N ILE A 180 -21.05 -3.57 7.94
CA ILE A 180 -19.66 -3.46 7.51
C ILE A 180 -19.60 -4.01 6.08
N PRO A 181 -19.26 -3.21 5.07
CA PRO A 181 -19.18 -3.74 3.73
C PRO A 181 -18.20 -4.91 3.74
N PRO A 182 -18.55 -6.04 3.10
CA PRO A 182 -17.66 -7.18 3.01
C PRO A 182 -16.34 -6.70 2.43
N ASP A 183 -15.25 -7.32 2.88
CA ASP A 183 -13.90 -7.01 2.41
C ASP A 183 -13.91 -6.85 0.88
N PRO A 184 -13.62 -5.67 0.34
CA PRO A 184 -13.83 -5.38 -1.06
C PRO A 184 -12.86 -6.14 -1.97
N LEU A 185 -11.71 -6.58 -1.47
CA LEU A 185 -10.72 -7.25 -2.29
C LEU A 185 -11.10 -8.70 -2.61
N PRO A 186 -10.91 -9.12 -3.87
CA PRO A 186 -11.19 -10.47 -4.27
C PRO A 186 -10.17 -11.47 -3.75
N LEU A 187 -10.62 -12.66 -3.32
CA LEU A 187 -9.76 -13.78 -2.93
C LEU A 187 -9.36 -14.66 -4.11
N ILE A 188 -9.99 -14.46 -5.25
CA ILE A 188 -9.74 -15.17 -6.50
C ILE A 188 -9.45 -14.12 -7.56
N TYR A 189 -8.27 -14.19 -8.16
CA TYR A 189 -7.93 -13.37 -9.33
C TYR A 189 -7.94 -14.24 -10.57
N VAL A 190 -8.57 -13.75 -11.62
CA VAL A 190 -8.57 -14.39 -12.95
C VAL A 190 -7.94 -13.45 -13.97
N GLY A 191 -7.45 -13.98 -15.07
CA GLY A 191 -6.98 -13.15 -16.16
C GLY A 191 -8.15 -12.39 -16.78
N ARG A 192 -7.92 -11.12 -17.12
CA ARG A 192 -8.95 -10.22 -17.66
C ARG A 192 -9.54 -10.78 -18.94
N PRO A 193 -10.87 -11.02 -19.00
CA PRO A 193 -11.53 -11.44 -20.26
C PRO A 193 -11.46 -10.31 -21.30
N SER A 194 -11.39 -10.69 -22.55
CA SER A 194 -11.37 -9.74 -23.69
C SER A 194 -12.69 -8.97 -23.84
N ASP A 195 -13.79 -9.55 -23.37
CA ASP A 195 -15.15 -9.02 -23.40
C ASP A 195 -15.70 -8.64 -22.01
N ALA A 196 -14.79 -8.29 -21.08
CA ALA A 196 -15.14 -7.96 -19.72
C ALA A 196 -16.21 -6.84 -19.66
N ALA A 197 -17.46 -7.25 -19.54
CA ALA A 197 -18.54 -6.33 -19.21
C ALA A 197 -18.30 -5.79 -17.78
N THR A 198 -18.42 -4.50 -17.60
CA THR A 198 -18.29 -3.80 -16.31
C THR A 198 -19.53 -4.01 -15.44
N THR A 199 -19.92 -5.28 -15.23
CA THR A 199 -20.90 -5.64 -14.23
C THR A 199 -20.17 -5.90 -12.93
N GLY A 200 -20.59 -5.25 -11.86
CA GLY A 200 -19.92 -5.33 -10.57
C GLY A 200 -19.39 -3.96 -10.13
N TYR A 201 -18.44 -3.97 -9.19
CA TYR A 201 -17.82 -2.75 -8.68
C TYR A 201 -16.33 -2.67 -9.01
N THR A 202 -15.79 -1.47 -8.94
CA THR A 202 -14.37 -1.22 -9.13
C THR A 202 -13.74 -0.70 -7.84
N ILE A 203 -12.49 -1.11 -7.62
CA ILE A 203 -11.65 -0.59 -6.55
C ILE A 203 -10.51 0.15 -7.22
N ASP A 204 -10.46 1.44 -7.03
CA ASP A 204 -9.43 2.29 -7.59
C ASP A 204 -8.39 2.63 -6.52
N LEU A 205 -7.15 2.33 -6.82
CA LEU A 205 -5.99 2.54 -5.98
C LEU A 205 -5.17 3.69 -6.57
N TYR A 206 -4.82 4.64 -5.75
CA TYR A 206 -3.99 5.79 -6.12
C TYR A 206 -2.77 5.83 -5.22
N GLY A 207 -1.58 5.90 -5.80
CA GLY A 207 -0.34 5.93 -5.04
C GLY A 207 0.71 6.81 -5.69
N GLY A 208 1.78 7.12 -4.94
CA GLY A 208 2.87 7.93 -5.43
C GLY A 208 2.53 9.41 -5.59
N GLY A 209 1.56 9.92 -4.84
CA GLY A 209 1.13 11.32 -4.86
C GLY A 209 2.25 12.28 -4.50
N GLY A 210 3.16 12.53 -5.45
CA GLY A 210 4.10 13.64 -5.35
C GLY A 210 3.37 14.95 -5.65
N ILE A 211 3.47 15.93 -4.75
CA ILE A 211 3.02 17.29 -5.02
C ILE A 211 3.88 17.85 -6.14
N THR A 212 3.39 17.80 -7.35
CA THR A 212 4.01 18.54 -8.45
C THR A 212 3.51 19.97 -8.33
N VAL A 213 4.29 20.82 -7.68
CA VAL A 213 4.04 22.27 -7.71
C VAL A 213 4.14 22.71 -9.16
N LYS A 214 3.02 22.76 -9.86
CA LYS A 214 2.94 23.49 -11.13
C LYS A 214 3.15 24.95 -10.77
N ASN A 215 4.35 25.47 -11.01
CA ASN A 215 4.55 26.92 -11.05
C ASN A 215 3.52 27.48 -12.01
N LYS A 216 2.51 28.13 -11.47
CA LYS A 216 1.65 29.03 -12.22
C LYS A 216 2.53 30.22 -12.62
N GLU A 217 3.22 30.10 -13.74
CA GLU A 217 3.68 31.29 -14.45
C GLU A 217 2.44 31.99 -15.00
N SER A 218 2.19 33.12 -14.40
CA SER A 218 1.16 34.09 -14.77
C SER A 218 1.45 34.73 -16.12
#